data_09d47de29312f5929bef74e7af8b4bf6
#
_entry.id   09d47de29312f5929bef74e7af8b4bf6
#
_cell.length_a   1.000
_cell.length_b   1.000
_cell.length_c   1.000
_cell.angle_alpha   90.00
_cell.angle_beta   90.00
_cell.angle_gamma   90.00
#
_symmetry.space_group_name_H-M   'P 1'
#
loop_
_entity.id
_entity.type
_entity.pdbx_description
1 polymer ?
#
loop_
_entity_poly.entity_id
_entity_poly.type
_entity_poly.pdbx_seq_one_letter_code
_entity_poly.pdbx_strand_id
1 'polypeptide(L)'
;MGNRILMIEDDAAIAEAVKLNLECADYTVTVFDNGLTVPDALEADHIYDLALLDMMLPGLDGFALLPELRKYDIPVICLTAMGDAQHEVLGLRGGAEDYIAKPFDMLALMVRMEKVLRRNGKLNEVYRFRDLTLDNRNRRLTRNDEDIPLPPLEFDVLAVLIKNKNRTVSRDRILNEIWGEDYFGDIRTVDVRIANLRKKLGLADEIRTVAKAGYRLEER
;
A
#
# COMPACT_ATOMS: atom_id res chain seq x y z
N MET A 1 6.45 7.64 -5.84
CA MET A 1 7.37 6.71 -5.15
C MET A 1 6.51 5.87 -4.22
N GLY A 2 6.71 4.55 -4.20
CA GLY A 2 6.01 3.66 -3.26
C GLY A 2 6.46 3.85 -1.82
N ASN A 3 5.77 3.22 -0.87
CA ASN A 3 6.22 3.18 0.52
C ASN A 3 7.59 2.52 0.66
N ARG A 4 8.41 3.03 1.59
CA ARG A 4 9.71 2.47 1.91
C ARG A 4 9.58 1.46 3.05
N ILE A 5 9.96 0.23 2.77
CA ILE A 5 9.88 -0.90 3.70
C ILE A 5 11.29 -1.28 4.14
N LEU A 6 11.49 -1.33 5.45
CA LEU A 6 12.67 -1.91 6.06
C LEU A 6 12.38 -3.39 6.33
N MET A 7 13.19 -4.29 5.82
CA MET A 7 13.08 -5.72 6.10
C MET A 7 14.32 -6.19 6.83
N ILE A 8 14.14 -6.87 7.96
CA ILE A 8 15.22 -7.42 8.77
C ILE A 8 14.96 -8.93 8.89
N GLU A 9 15.72 -9.71 8.12
CA GLU A 9 15.50 -11.15 7.90
C GLU A 9 16.81 -11.80 7.50
N ASP A 10 17.25 -12.81 8.23
CA ASP A 10 18.51 -13.53 7.98
C ASP A 10 18.37 -14.67 6.96
N ASP A 11 17.16 -15.19 6.75
CA ASP A 11 16.90 -16.15 5.68
C ASP A 11 16.85 -15.43 4.32
N ALA A 12 17.94 -15.59 3.56
CA ALA A 12 18.08 -14.95 2.24
C ALA A 12 16.95 -15.35 1.25
N ALA A 13 16.42 -16.57 1.34
CA ALA A 13 15.36 -17.03 0.43
C ALA A 13 14.03 -16.34 0.75
N ILE A 14 13.71 -16.17 2.03
CA ILE A 14 12.52 -15.43 2.48
C ILE A 14 12.67 -13.96 2.12
N ALA A 15 13.83 -13.36 2.42
CA ALA A 15 14.12 -11.96 2.14
C ALA A 15 13.99 -11.63 0.65
N GLU A 16 14.57 -12.44 -0.22
CA GLU A 16 14.50 -12.24 -1.68
C GLU A 16 13.08 -12.41 -2.21
N ALA A 17 12.36 -13.46 -1.78
CA ALA A 17 10.98 -13.71 -2.20
C ALA A 17 10.05 -12.56 -1.78
N VAL A 18 10.15 -12.08 -0.53
CA VAL A 18 9.33 -10.96 -0.04
C VAL A 18 9.70 -9.68 -0.78
N LYS A 19 10.99 -9.36 -0.90
CA LYS A 19 11.46 -8.17 -1.61
C LYS A 19 10.93 -8.12 -3.04
N LEU A 20 11.10 -9.19 -3.82
CA LEU A 20 10.63 -9.26 -5.21
C LEU A 20 9.12 -8.99 -5.32
N ASN A 21 8.31 -9.62 -4.47
CA ASN A 21 6.86 -9.43 -4.50
C ASN A 21 6.46 -8.01 -4.12
N LEU A 22 7.10 -7.41 -3.11
CA LEU A 22 6.82 -6.04 -2.68
C LEU A 22 7.27 -5.02 -3.73
N GLU A 23 8.43 -5.20 -4.36
CA GLU A 23 8.90 -4.32 -5.45
C GLU A 23 7.97 -4.41 -6.68
N CYS A 24 7.42 -5.59 -7.01
CA CYS A 24 6.38 -5.73 -8.03
C CYS A 24 5.07 -4.98 -7.68
N ALA A 25 4.86 -4.69 -6.41
CA ALA A 25 3.71 -3.91 -5.92
C ALA A 25 4.06 -2.43 -5.63
N ASP A 26 5.12 -1.90 -6.26
CA ASP A 26 5.60 -0.51 -6.15
C ASP A 26 6.10 -0.11 -4.75
N TYR A 27 6.43 -1.04 -3.86
CA TYR A 27 7.18 -0.75 -2.63
C TYR A 27 8.67 -0.64 -2.92
N THR A 28 9.39 0.12 -2.10
CA THR A 28 10.86 0.14 -2.10
C THR A 28 11.35 -0.60 -0.87
N VAL A 29 12.15 -1.67 -1.02
CA VAL A 29 12.54 -2.54 0.08
C VAL A 29 14.04 -2.46 0.32
N THR A 30 14.42 -2.12 1.58
CA THR A 30 15.80 -2.23 2.08
C THR A 30 15.87 -3.45 2.99
N VAL A 31 16.81 -4.35 2.74
CA VAL A 31 16.97 -5.59 3.51
C VAL A 31 18.23 -5.54 4.35
N PHE A 32 18.11 -5.96 5.61
CA PHE A 32 19.22 -6.26 6.51
C PHE A 32 19.14 -7.73 6.93
N ASP A 33 20.23 -8.43 6.81
CA ASP A 33 20.37 -9.85 7.20
C ASP A 33 20.85 -10.04 8.64
N ASN A 34 21.14 -8.93 9.33
CA ASN A 34 21.68 -8.92 10.68
C ASN A 34 21.15 -7.75 11.50
N GLY A 35 20.58 -8.05 12.66
CA GLY A 35 20.03 -7.05 13.58
C GLY A 35 21.07 -6.08 14.16
N LEU A 36 22.34 -6.49 14.28
CA LEU A 36 23.41 -5.66 14.85
C LEU A 36 23.73 -4.40 14.03
N THR A 37 23.50 -4.43 12.73
CA THR A 37 23.81 -3.31 11.83
C THR A 37 22.67 -2.32 11.70
N VAL A 38 21.48 -2.67 12.18
CA VAL A 38 20.27 -1.87 12.02
C VAL A 38 20.30 -0.54 12.78
N PRO A 39 20.75 -0.48 14.07
CA PRO A 39 20.80 0.79 14.79
C PRO A 39 21.65 1.85 14.09
N ASP A 40 22.86 1.51 13.66
CA ASP A 40 23.75 2.44 12.95
C ASP A 40 23.17 2.88 11.61
N ALA A 41 22.50 1.96 10.89
CA ALA A 41 21.85 2.26 9.64
C ALA A 41 20.65 3.22 9.83
N LEU A 42 19.87 3.06 10.90
CA LEU A 42 18.77 3.95 11.24
C LEU A 42 19.24 5.35 11.66
N GLU A 43 20.42 5.48 12.26
CA GLU A 43 21.00 6.80 12.53
C GLU A 43 21.36 7.54 11.24
N ALA A 44 21.76 6.83 10.21
CA ALA A 44 22.10 7.40 8.90
C ALA A 44 20.87 7.68 8.02
N ASP A 45 19.91 6.75 7.97
CA ASP A 45 18.66 6.87 7.22
C ASP A 45 17.54 6.11 7.94
N HIS A 46 16.59 6.83 8.49
CA HIS A 46 15.43 6.29 9.22
C HIS A 46 14.09 6.59 8.52
N ILE A 47 14.12 7.01 7.27
CA ILE A 47 12.91 7.33 6.51
C ILE A 47 12.30 6.03 5.97
N TYR A 48 11.66 5.26 6.85
CA TYR A 48 10.88 4.07 6.50
C TYR A 48 9.44 4.22 6.94
N ASP A 49 8.52 3.68 6.14
CA ASP A 49 7.10 3.72 6.42
C ASP A 49 6.62 2.52 7.24
N LEU A 50 7.32 1.39 7.14
CA LEU A 50 7.03 0.14 7.85
C LEU A 50 8.29 -0.71 7.95
N ALA A 51 8.44 -1.44 9.05
CA ALA A 51 9.41 -2.51 9.20
C ALA A 51 8.75 -3.89 9.23
N LEU A 52 9.35 -4.84 8.51
CA LEU A 52 9.13 -6.28 8.64
C LEU A 52 10.32 -6.83 9.43
N LEU A 53 10.07 -7.37 10.61
CA LEU A 53 11.12 -7.76 11.55
C LEU A 53 11.00 -9.24 11.90
N ASP A 54 12.00 -10.04 11.51
CA ASP A 54 12.12 -11.38 12.07
C ASP A 54 12.48 -11.29 13.56
N MET A 55 11.74 -12.03 14.35
CA MET A 55 11.98 -12.08 15.80
C MET A 55 13.16 -12.99 16.16
N MET A 56 13.58 -13.90 15.27
CA MET A 56 14.64 -14.89 15.52
C MET A 56 15.91 -14.58 14.73
N LEU A 57 16.44 -13.36 14.89
CA LEU A 57 17.66 -12.94 14.21
C LEU A 57 18.92 -13.42 14.93
N PRO A 58 19.99 -13.76 14.21
CA PRO A 58 21.29 -14.00 14.81
C PRO A 58 21.88 -12.71 15.39
N GLY A 59 22.48 -12.80 16.56
CA GLY A 59 23.27 -11.72 17.19
C GLY A 59 22.42 -10.74 18.01
N LEU A 60 21.46 -10.05 17.45
CA LEU A 60 20.55 -9.16 18.17
C LEU A 60 19.11 -9.62 18.01
N ASP A 61 18.48 -9.98 19.12
CA ASP A 61 17.10 -10.42 19.19
C ASP A 61 16.16 -9.33 18.62
N GLY A 62 15.17 -9.73 17.81
CA GLY A 62 14.15 -8.84 17.27
C GLY A 62 13.45 -7.99 18.34
N PHE A 63 13.26 -8.51 19.56
CA PHE A 63 12.70 -7.73 20.68
C PHE A 63 13.57 -6.52 21.06
N ALA A 64 14.89 -6.63 20.94
CA ALA A 64 15.80 -5.53 21.24
C ALA A 64 15.77 -4.43 20.15
N LEU A 65 15.31 -4.75 18.93
CA LEU A 65 15.16 -3.79 17.84
C LEU A 65 13.84 -3.01 17.89
N LEU A 66 12.79 -3.53 18.53
CA LEU A 66 11.50 -2.85 18.61
C LEU A 66 11.60 -1.43 19.20
N PRO A 67 12.30 -1.17 20.33
CA PRO A 67 12.48 0.17 20.86
C PRO A 67 13.21 1.11 19.90
N GLU A 68 14.23 0.61 19.17
CA GLU A 68 14.99 1.40 18.22
C GLU A 68 14.12 1.83 17.02
N LEU A 69 13.34 0.93 16.46
CA LEU A 69 12.39 1.25 15.38
C LEU A 69 11.32 2.26 15.82
N ARG A 70 10.82 2.12 17.05
CA ARG A 70 9.85 3.06 17.64
C ARG A 70 10.41 4.46 17.86
N LYS A 71 11.70 4.58 18.20
CA LYS A 71 12.38 5.88 18.36
C LYS A 71 12.25 6.75 17.11
N TYR A 72 12.17 6.11 15.93
CA TYR A 72 12.01 6.76 14.64
C TYR A 72 10.56 6.71 14.10
N ASP A 73 9.60 6.36 14.94
CA ASP A 73 8.19 6.24 14.56
C ASP A 73 7.95 5.29 13.37
N ILE A 74 8.71 4.19 13.31
CA ILE A 74 8.58 3.15 12.29
C ILE A 74 7.66 2.06 12.84
N PRO A 75 6.43 1.88 12.29
CA PRO A 75 5.55 0.78 12.69
C PRO A 75 6.14 -0.56 12.29
N VAL A 76 5.95 -1.58 13.11
CA VAL A 76 6.57 -2.89 12.93
C VAL A 76 5.54 -3.99 12.78
N ILE A 77 5.71 -4.85 11.79
CA ILE A 77 5.09 -6.18 11.71
C ILE A 77 6.15 -7.21 12.03
N CYS A 78 5.93 -8.00 13.08
CA CYS A 78 6.83 -9.08 13.46
C CYS A 78 6.59 -10.32 12.59
N LEU A 79 7.67 -10.95 12.12
CA LEU A 79 7.67 -12.25 11.49
C LEU A 79 8.10 -13.28 12.54
N THR A 80 7.25 -14.28 12.82
CA THR A 80 7.46 -15.23 13.94
C THR A 80 7.41 -16.67 13.46
N ALA A 81 8.05 -17.59 14.19
CA ALA A 81 7.87 -19.02 13.94
C ALA A 81 6.46 -19.48 14.33
N MET A 82 5.89 -20.45 13.61
CA MET A 82 4.58 -21.00 13.88
C MET A 82 4.53 -21.67 15.28
N GLY A 83 3.53 -21.32 16.09
CA GLY A 83 3.32 -21.90 17.42
C GLY A 83 3.92 -21.12 18.58
N ASP A 84 4.55 -20.00 18.35
CA ASP A 84 5.20 -19.18 19.36
C ASP A 84 4.26 -18.10 19.95
N ALA A 85 3.17 -18.55 20.59
CA ALA A 85 2.18 -17.67 21.19
C ALA A 85 2.76 -16.75 22.30
N GLN A 86 3.89 -17.13 22.91
CA GLN A 86 4.54 -16.30 23.94
C GLN A 86 5.24 -15.10 23.29
N HIS A 87 5.96 -15.30 22.19
CA HIS A 87 6.59 -14.22 21.44
C HIS A 87 5.60 -13.30 20.76
N GLU A 88 4.45 -13.83 20.33
CA GLU A 88 3.32 -13.05 19.83
C GLU A 88 2.81 -12.03 20.87
N VAL A 89 2.53 -12.48 22.08
CA VAL A 89 2.08 -11.61 23.18
C VAL A 89 3.16 -10.62 23.61
N LEU A 90 4.43 -11.05 23.63
CA LEU A 90 5.56 -10.19 23.97
C LEU A 90 5.81 -9.12 22.88
N GLY A 91 5.71 -9.49 21.61
CA GLY A 91 5.85 -8.56 20.48
C GLY A 91 4.80 -7.45 20.49
N LEU A 92 3.52 -7.79 20.70
CA LEU A 92 2.46 -6.81 20.84
C LEU A 92 2.66 -5.90 22.08
N ARG A 93 3.06 -6.46 23.22
CA ARG A 93 3.41 -5.66 24.42
C ARG A 93 4.66 -4.81 24.19
N GLY A 94 5.61 -5.28 23.38
CA GLY A 94 6.80 -4.55 22.95
C GLY A 94 6.51 -3.40 21.98
N GLY A 95 5.27 -3.33 21.47
CA GLY A 95 4.78 -2.25 20.62
C GLY A 95 4.86 -2.52 19.13
N ALA A 96 4.91 -3.79 18.71
CA ALA A 96 4.64 -4.15 17.34
C ALA A 96 3.17 -3.86 16.98
N GLU A 97 2.94 -3.47 15.74
CA GLU A 97 1.62 -3.14 15.21
C GLU A 97 0.79 -4.37 14.82
N ASP A 98 1.48 -5.41 14.36
CA ASP A 98 0.91 -6.70 13.97
C ASP A 98 2.02 -7.75 13.96
N TYR A 99 1.64 -9.02 13.78
CA TYR A 99 2.58 -10.12 13.57
C TYR A 99 2.01 -11.13 12.58
N ILE A 100 2.90 -11.90 11.97
CA ILE A 100 2.54 -12.96 11.03
C ILE A 100 3.46 -14.16 11.23
N ALA A 101 2.86 -15.35 11.36
CA ALA A 101 3.61 -16.60 11.54
C ALA A 101 4.20 -17.08 10.21
N LYS A 102 5.45 -17.54 10.23
CA LYS A 102 6.11 -18.25 9.12
C LYS A 102 5.69 -19.72 9.11
N PRO A 103 5.42 -20.33 7.94
CA PRO A 103 5.37 -19.73 6.62
C PRO A 103 4.08 -18.92 6.40
N PHE A 104 4.16 -17.80 5.70
CA PHE A 104 3.03 -16.92 5.44
C PHE A 104 2.70 -16.82 3.94
N ASP A 105 1.45 -16.53 3.66
CA ASP A 105 0.98 -16.17 2.33
C ASP A 105 1.33 -14.71 2.02
N MET A 106 1.89 -14.44 0.83
CA MET A 106 2.30 -13.10 0.43
C MET A 106 1.14 -12.10 0.36
N LEU A 107 -0.03 -12.55 -0.10
CA LEU A 107 -1.20 -11.69 -0.17
C LEU A 107 -1.67 -11.30 1.25
N ALA A 108 -1.64 -12.26 2.18
CA ALA A 108 -1.97 -11.99 3.58
C ALA A 108 -0.99 -10.98 4.22
N LEU A 109 0.32 -11.11 3.95
CA LEU A 109 1.33 -10.16 4.40
C LEU A 109 1.03 -8.76 3.84
N MET A 110 0.80 -8.62 2.53
CA MET A 110 0.53 -7.33 1.88
C MET A 110 -0.73 -6.65 2.44
N VAL A 111 -1.81 -7.40 2.67
CA VAL A 111 -3.04 -6.87 3.28
C VAL A 111 -2.80 -6.36 4.70
N ARG A 112 -1.96 -7.05 5.50
CA ARG A 112 -1.58 -6.58 6.85
C ARG A 112 -0.72 -5.32 6.79
N MET A 113 0.26 -5.29 5.90
CA MET A 113 1.10 -4.12 5.66
C MET A 113 0.25 -2.88 5.31
N GLU A 114 -0.68 -3.01 4.37
CA GLU A 114 -1.58 -1.91 4.01
C GLU A 114 -2.41 -1.42 5.20
N LYS A 115 -2.94 -2.33 6.03
CA LYS A 115 -3.70 -1.97 7.24
C LYS A 115 -2.85 -1.18 8.22
N VAL A 116 -1.62 -1.65 8.48
CA VAL A 116 -0.69 -0.99 9.40
C VAL A 116 -0.28 0.38 8.85
N LEU A 117 0.14 0.46 7.58
CA LEU A 117 0.49 1.71 6.92
C LEU A 117 -0.66 2.74 6.97
N ARG A 118 -1.89 2.29 6.70
CA ARG A 118 -3.09 3.14 6.72
C ARG A 118 -3.41 3.64 8.13
N ARG A 119 -3.36 2.77 9.13
CA ARG A 119 -3.62 3.13 10.54
C ARG A 119 -2.61 4.16 11.06
N ASN A 120 -1.35 4.06 10.65
CA ASN A 120 -0.29 4.96 11.03
C ASN A 120 -0.18 6.20 10.10
N GLY A 121 -1.11 6.36 9.15
CA GLY A 121 -1.11 7.49 8.23
C GLY A 121 0.10 7.54 7.30
N LYS A 122 0.79 6.41 7.11
CA LYS A 122 2.01 6.28 6.30
C LYS A 122 1.75 5.67 4.93
N LEU A 123 0.54 5.16 4.65
CA LEU A 123 0.22 4.59 3.35
C LEU A 123 0.39 5.65 2.26
N ASN A 124 1.33 5.40 1.36
CA ASN A 124 1.52 6.26 0.19
C ASN A 124 0.41 5.95 -0.82
N GLU A 125 -0.51 6.86 -0.96
CA GLU A 125 -1.63 6.77 -1.90
C GLU A 125 -1.42 7.69 -3.11
N VAL A 126 -0.17 7.87 -3.54
CA VAL A 126 0.16 8.64 -4.75
C VAL A 126 0.25 7.69 -5.94
N TYR A 127 -0.66 7.86 -6.89
CA TYR A 127 -0.75 7.05 -8.10
C TYR A 127 -0.36 7.89 -9.31
N ARG A 128 0.37 7.29 -10.24
CA ARG A 128 0.74 7.93 -11.50
C ARG A 128 0.08 7.23 -12.68
N PHE A 129 -0.43 8.05 -13.59
CA PHE A 129 -1.00 7.59 -14.85
C PHE A 129 -0.64 8.59 -15.94
N ARG A 130 0.30 8.22 -16.82
CA ARG A 130 0.86 9.13 -17.85
C ARG A 130 1.39 10.43 -17.22
N ASP A 131 0.83 11.56 -17.63
CA ASP A 131 1.15 12.91 -17.14
C ASP A 131 0.39 13.31 -15.86
N LEU A 132 -0.52 12.43 -15.38
CA LEU A 132 -1.32 12.67 -14.19
C LEU A 132 -0.67 12.06 -12.94
N THR A 133 -0.66 12.83 -11.87
CA THR A 133 -0.32 12.36 -10.52
C THR A 133 -1.52 12.59 -9.61
N LEU A 134 -2.07 11.51 -9.07
CA LEU A 134 -3.20 11.53 -8.14
C LEU A 134 -2.70 11.23 -6.74
N ASP A 135 -2.75 12.21 -5.85
CA ASP A 135 -2.51 12.07 -4.41
C ASP A 135 -3.86 11.85 -3.72
N ASN A 136 -4.15 10.59 -3.42
CA ASN A 136 -5.43 10.22 -2.84
C ASN A 136 -5.57 10.67 -1.38
N ARG A 137 -4.45 10.77 -0.64
CA ARG A 137 -4.43 11.23 0.75
C ARG A 137 -4.78 12.71 0.85
N ASN A 138 -4.15 13.55 0.01
CA ASN A 138 -4.38 14.99 -0.01
C ASN A 138 -5.52 15.39 -0.96
N ARG A 139 -6.17 14.42 -1.62
CA ARG A 139 -7.23 14.61 -2.63
C ARG A 139 -6.83 15.59 -3.73
N ARG A 140 -5.59 15.49 -4.18
CA ARG A 140 -4.97 16.38 -5.16
C ARG A 140 -4.72 15.63 -6.45
N LEU A 141 -5.12 16.20 -7.58
CA LEU A 141 -4.75 15.73 -8.91
C LEU A 141 -3.88 16.80 -9.57
N THR A 142 -2.74 16.40 -10.12
CA THR A 142 -1.87 17.28 -10.90
C THR A 142 -1.60 16.70 -12.28
N ARG A 143 -1.29 17.59 -13.24
CA ARG A 143 -0.75 17.26 -14.55
C ARG A 143 0.51 18.09 -14.76
N ASN A 144 1.67 17.43 -14.91
CA ASN A 144 2.97 18.13 -14.99
C ASN A 144 3.16 19.14 -13.85
N ASP A 145 2.81 18.73 -12.61
CA ASP A 145 2.85 19.50 -11.37
C ASP A 145 1.83 20.66 -11.25
N GLU A 146 0.99 20.90 -12.25
CA GLU A 146 -0.11 21.87 -12.20
C GLU A 146 -1.40 21.21 -11.65
N ASP A 147 -2.07 21.89 -10.70
CA ASP A 147 -3.29 21.41 -10.08
C ASP A 147 -4.47 21.34 -11.05
N ILE A 148 -5.17 20.21 -11.07
CA ILE A 148 -6.44 20.03 -11.78
C ILE A 148 -7.56 19.86 -10.75
N PRO A 149 -8.43 20.85 -10.58
CA PRO A 149 -9.54 20.72 -9.64
C PRO A 149 -10.59 19.74 -10.17
N LEU A 150 -10.88 18.71 -9.38
CA LEU A 150 -11.98 17.77 -9.63
C LEU A 150 -13.03 17.85 -8.52
N PRO A 151 -14.32 17.75 -8.85
CA PRO A 151 -15.36 17.49 -7.85
C PRO A 151 -15.09 16.19 -7.10
N PRO A 152 -15.46 16.08 -5.81
CA PRO A 152 -15.13 14.94 -4.98
C PRO A 152 -15.44 13.58 -5.61
N LEU A 153 -16.66 13.40 -6.16
CA LEU A 153 -17.07 12.13 -6.78
C LEU A 153 -16.30 11.79 -8.07
N GLU A 154 -15.88 12.80 -8.85
CA GLU A 154 -15.05 12.58 -10.05
C GLU A 154 -13.64 12.15 -9.64
N PHE A 155 -13.10 12.74 -8.57
CA PHE A 155 -11.83 12.35 -7.99
C PHE A 155 -11.87 10.88 -7.52
N ASP A 156 -12.91 10.49 -6.78
CA ASP A 156 -13.06 9.12 -6.26
C ASP A 156 -13.18 8.08 -7.39
N VAL A 157 -13.99 8.37 -8.43
CA VAL A 157 -14.09 7.49 -9.61
C VAL A 157 -12.75 7.35 -10.31
N LEU A 158 -11.99 8.45 -10.47
CA LEU A 158 -10.66 8.41 -11.09
C LEU A 158 -9.69 7.57 -10.24
N ALA A 159 -9.72 7.74 -8.91
CA ALA A 159 -8.88 6.97 -7.99
C ALA A 159 -9.15 5.46 -8.10
N VAL A 160 -10.42 5.04 -8.14
CA VAL A 160 -10.79 3.63 -8.33
C VAL A 160 -10.26 3.09 -9.66
N LEU A 161 -10.36 3.86 -10.74
CA LEU A 161 -9.88 3.44 -12.05
C LEU A 161 -8.34 3.33 -12.11
N ILE A 162 -7.61 4.30 -11.53
CA ILE A 162 -6.15 4.31 -11.51
C ILE A 162 -5.61 3.15 -10.66
N LYS A 163 -6.19 2.91 -9.47
CA LYS A 163 -5.83 1.75 -8.61
C LYS A 163 -6.04 0.40 -9.31
N ASN A 164 -6.97 0.34 -10.25
CA ASN A 164 -7.30 -0.87 -11.01
C ASN A 164 -6.88 -0.75 -12.50
N LYS A 165 -5.83 0.02 -12.82
CA LYS A 165 -5.39 0.20 -14.20
C LYS A 165 -5.21 -1.15 -14.94
N ASN A 166 -5.60 -1.17 -16.20
CA ASN A 166 -5.60 -2.36 -17.08
C ASN A 166 -6.56 -3.48 -16.65
N ARG A 167 -7.37 -3.28 -15.60
CA ARG A 167 -8.42 -4.21 -15.17
C ARG A 167 -9.79 -3.59 -15.37
N THR A 168 -10.77 -4.42 -15.73
CA THR A 168 -12.16 -3.95 -15.83
C THR A 168 -12.79 -3.87 -14.45
N VAL A 169 -13.33 -2.70 -14.11
CA VAL A 169 -14.09 -2.46 -12.87
C VAL A 169 -15.55 -2.35 -13.23
N SER A 170 -16.40 -3.15 -12.58
CA SER A 170 -17.85 -3.10 -12.82
C SER A 170 -18.47 -1.80 -12.29
N ARG A 171 -19.61 -1.41 -12.88
CA ARG A 171 -20.36 -0.24 -12.40
C ARG A 171 -20.81 -0.40 -10.96
N ASP A 172 -21.29 -1.59 -10.59
CA ASP A 172 -21.72 -1.90 -9.23
C ASP A 172 -20.55 -1.78 -8.24
N ARG A 173 -19.37 -2.26 -8.60
CA ARG A 173 -18.18 -2.11 -7.76
C ARG A 173 -17.79 -0.64 -7.58
N ILE A 174 -17.76 0.16 -8.65
CA ILE A 174 -17.50 1.61 -8.55
C ILE A 174 -18.55 2.28 -7.67
N LEU A 175 -19.82 1.92 -7.87
CA LEU A 175 -20.91 2.48 -7.09
C LEU A 175 -20.78 2.16 -5.61
N ASN A 176 -20.59 0.88 -5.25
CA ASN A 176 -20.50 0.44 -3.88
C ASN A 176 -19.25 1.00 -3.17
N GLU A 177 -18.12 1.08 -3.86
CA GLU A 177 -16.86 1.60 -3.28
C GLU A 177 -16.94 3.10 -2.96
N ILE A 178 -17.72 3.88 -3.73
CA ILE A 178 -17.77 5.35 -3.59
C ILE A 178 -19.03 5.84 -2.85
N TRP A 179 -20.19 5.23 -3.12
CA TRP A 179 -21.46 5.65 -2.50
C TRP A 179 -21.93 4.73 -1.36
N GLY A 180 -21.27 3.57 -1.17
CA GLY A 180 -21.61 2.58 -0.16
C GLY A 180 -22.67 1.57 -0.67
N GLU A 181 -22.75 0.43 0.05
CA GLU A 181 -23.66 -0.67 -0.30
C GLU A 181 -25.14 -0.28 -0.14
N ASP A 182 -25.45 0.68 0.73
CA ASP A 182 -26.82 1.16 1.00
C ASP A 182 -27.29 2.27 0.03
N TYR A 183 -26.56 2.50 -1.06
CA TYR A 183 -26.95 3.52 -2.03
C TYR A 183 -28.04 3.01 -2.97
N PHE A 184 -29.23 3.57 -2.88
CA PHE A 184 -30.40 3.23 -3.70
C PHE A 184 -30.57 4.08 -4.96
N GLY A 185 -29.56 4.85 -5.36
CA GLY A 185 -29.62 5.69 -6.55
C GLY A 185 -29.35 4.94 -7.86
N ASP A 186 -29.49 5.66 -8.98
CA ASP A 186 -29.30 5.09 -10.32
C ASP A 186 -27.80 4.83 -10.61
N ILE A 187 -27.46 3.63 -11.07
CA ILE A 187 -26.14 3.22 -11.52
C ILE A 187 -25.57 4.11 -12.63
N ARG A 188 -26.43 4.82 -13.37
CA ARG A 188 -26.05 5.81 -14.38
C ARG A 188 -25.26 7.00 -13.80
N THR A 189 -25.30 7.18 -12.48
CA THR A 189 -24.48 8.21 -11.82
C THR A 189 -22.99 7.98 -12.10
N VAL A 190 -22.55 6.71 -12.19
CA VAL A 190 -21.18 6.34 -12.57
C VAL A 190 -20.87 6.78 -14.00
N ASP A 191 -21.80 6.51 -14.94
CA ASP A 191 -21.62 6.83 -16.36
C ASP A 191 -21.45 8.34 -16.59
N VAL A 192 -22.18 9.17 -15.83
CA VAL A 192 -22.03 10.63 -15.87
C VAL A 192 -20.65 11.07 -15.40
N ARG A 193 -20.13 10.49 -14.31
CA ARG A 193 -18.78 10.84 -13.81
C ARG A 193 -17.70 10.41 -14.79
N ILE A 194 -17.84 9.24 -15.40
CA ILE A 194 -16.94 8.77 -16.46
C ILE A 194 -16.94 9.72 -17.67
N ALA A 195 -18.10 10.15 -18.12
CA ALA A 195 -18.21 11.10 -19.24
C ALA A 195 -17.51 12.43 -18.92
N ASN A 196 -17.68 12.94 -17.69
CA ASN A 196 -17.03 14.16 -17.24
C ASN A 196 -15.49 14.00 -17.17
N LEU A 197 -14.98 12.90 -16.61
CA LEU A 197 -13.55 12.60 -16.54
C LEU A 197 -12.91 12.52 -17.94
N ARG A 198 -13.56 11.82 -18.87
CA ARG A 198 -13.11 11.74 -20.26
C ARG A 198 -12.96 13.13 -20.88
N LYS A 199 -13.95 14.00 -20.66
CA LYS A 199 -13.96 15.37 -21.20
C LYS A 199 -12.91 16.26 -20.52
N LYS A 200 -12.86 16.26 -19.18
CA LYS A 200 -12.01 17.17 -18.40
C LYS A 200 -10.53 16.83 -18.51
N LEU A 201 -10.22 15.54 -18.50
CA LEU A 201 -8.84 15.06 -18.48
C LEU A 201 -8.32 14.63 -19.86
N GLY A 202 -9.16 14.66 -20.90
CA GLY A 202 -8.78 14.21 -22.24
C GLY A 202 -8.56 12.70 -22.31
N LEU A 203 -9.19 11.91 -21.43
CA LEU A 203 -9.00 10.46 -21.30
C LEU A 203 -10.08 9.65 -22.06
N ALA A 204 -10.56 10.16 -23.20
CA ALA A 204 -11.61 9.49 -23.97
C ALA A 204 -11.17 8.12 -24.51
N ASP A 205 -9.90 8.02 -24.88
CA ASP A 205 -9.31 6.80 -25.42
C ASP A 205 -8.76 5.86 -24.36
N GLU A 206 -8.39 6.36 -23.20
CA GLU A 206 -7.82 5.59 -22.09
C GLU A 206 -8.90 4.97 -21.21
N ILE A 207 -9.97 5.70 -20.90
CA ILE A 207 -11.11 5.13 -20.15
C ILE A 207 -12.01 4.39 -21.13
N ARG A 208 -11.82 3.08 -21.29
CA ARG A 208 -12.63 2.24 -22.17
C ARG A 208 -13.93 1.80 -21.51
N THR A 209 -15.02 1.79 -22.30
CA THR A 209 -16.24 1.11 -21.90
C THR A 209 -16.14 -0.35 -22.33
N VAL A 210 -16.20 -1.26 -21.36
CA VAL A 210 -16.29 -2.71 -21.62
C VAL A 210 -17.76 -3.10 -21.57
N ALA A 211 -18.31 -3.46 -22.73
CA ALA A 211 -19.75 -3.72 -22.87
C ALA A 211 -20.24 -4.75 -21.83
N LYS A 212 -21.34 -4.42 -21.14
CA LYS A 212 -21.96 -5.22 -20.06
C LYS A 212 -21.07 -5.51 -18.84
N ALA A 213 -19.81 -5.08 -18.82
CA ALA A 213 -18.86 -5.37 -17.73
C ALA A 213 -18.50 -4.12 -16.90
N GLY A 214 -18.33 -2.93 -17.52
CA GLY A 214 -17.99 -1.73 -16.78
C GLY A 214 -17.00 -0.84 -17.52
N TYR A 215 -15.98 -0.37 -16.81
CA TYR A 215 -14.95 0.53 -17.31
C TYR A 215 -13.56 0.01 -17.04
N ARG A 216 -12.62 0.35 -17.91
CA ARG A 216 -11.21 0.01 -17.77
C ARG A 216 -10.36 1.21 -18.16
N LEU A 217 -9.43 1.61 -17.30
CA LEU A 217 -8.40 2.58 -17.62
C LEU A 217 -7.21 1.83 -18.23
N GLU A 218 -6.86 2.13 -19.47
CA GLU A 218 -5.78 1.49 -20.22
C GLU A 218 -4.58 2.41 -20.31
N GLU A 219 -3.41 1.92 -19.92
CA GLU A 219 -2.12 2.56 -20.18
C GLU A 219 -1.56 1.96 -21.49
N ARG A 220 -1.39 2.81 -22.49
CA ARG A 220 -0.80 2.45 -23.79
C ARG A 220 0.64 2.90 -23.88
#